data_13c90422b2d981e909f45926c12f0fdb
#
_entry.id   13c90422b2d981e909f45926c12f0fdb
#
_cell.length_a   1.000
_cell.length_b   1.000
_cell.length_c   1.000
_cell.angle_alpha   90.00
_cell.angle_beta   90.00
_cell.angle_gamma   90.00
#
_symmetry.space_group_name_H-M   'P 1'
#
loop_
_entity.id
_entity.type
_entity.pdbx_description
1 polymer ?
#
loop_
_entity_poly.entity_id
_entity_poly.type
_entity_poly.pdbx_seq_one_letter_code
_entity_poly.pdbx_strand_id
1 'polypeptide(L)'
;MLAHDRRHAFGPWVFAAAAAYFLLHLYNILYMLNEPENPAILIWRFSGSMGLVPDAMPLIAALPAAAAFAVDLNSGFAVPAVLRSGTRRYLRSKLLAACIGGGLAPFLGRLLFVGLLHVLYRGDVAMAAEMFGPEGAMGIAFTGMAGYVGYFAGVLFVQFLAGAFWALAALAFSAYVPNVLWTVCLPLILHRIFLELDAWTNLPAWLNLSLLQDSETGLSFAPGLLAAVGVFGALIAISAVLFYRRGKRRLTYA
;
A
#
# COMPACT_ATOMS: atom_id res chain seq x y z
N MET A 1 -16.05 -2.05 -14.17
CA MET A 1 -14.72 -1.61 -14.58
C MET A 1 -14.64 -1.63 -16.08
N LEU A 2 -14.09 -0.59 -16.73
CA LEU A 2 -13.91 -0.55 -18.17
C LEU A 2 -12.75 -1.49 -18.58
N ALA A 3 -12.79 -2.04 -19.81
CA ALA A 3 -11.76 -2.99 -20.26
C ALA A 3 -10.34 -2.38 -20.23
N HIS A 4 -10.23 -1.10 -20.60
CA HIS A 4 -8.98 -0.34 -20.52
C HIS A 4 -8.44 -0.25 -19.08
N ASP A 5 -9.29 0.08 -18.10
CA ASP A 5 -8.90 0.22 -16.71
C ASP A 5 -8.56 -1.13 -16.06
N ARG A 6 -9.11 -2.24 -16.55
CA ARG A 6 -8.69 -3.59 -16.13
C ARG A 6 -7.21 -3.86 -16.44
N ARG A 7 -6.72 -3.39 -17.58
CA ARG A 7 -5.31 -3.51 -17.95
C ARG A 7 -4.39 -2.70 -17.01
N HIS A 8 -4.87 -1.59 -16.47
CA HIS A 8 -4.12 -0.83 -15.46
C HIS A 8 -4.16 -1.51 -14.09
N ALA A 9 -5.29 -2.12 -13.69
CA ALA A 9 -5.44 -2.78 -12.39
C ALA A 9 -4.76 -4.16 -12.30
N PHE A 10 -4.63 -4.88 -13.43
CA PHE A 10 -4.10 -6.24 -13.49
C PHE A 10 -3.04 -6.41 -14.59
N GLY A 11 -2.53 -5.32 -15.13
CA GLY A 11 -1.56 -5.33 -16.22
C GLY A 11 -0.11 -5.48 -15.77
N PRO A 12 0.84 -5.49 -16.72
CA PRO A 12 2.24 -5.71 -16.45
C PRO A 12 2.85 -4.69 -15.48
N TRP A 13 2.30 -3.49 -15.40
CA TRP A 13 2.76 -2.44 -14.48
C TRP A 13 2.56 -2.78 -13.00
N VAL A 14 1.50 -3.52 -12.66
CA VAL A 14 1.28 -4.01 -11.29
C VAL A 14 2.37 -5.01 -10.91
N PHE A 15 2.68 -5.93 -11.82
CA PHE A 15 3.73 -6.93 -11.59
C PHE A 15 5.12 -6.30 -11.57
N ALA A 16 5.39 -5.32 -12.43
CA ALA A 16 6.65 -4.57 -12.41
C ALA A 16 6.82 -3.79 -11.10
N ALA A 17 5.77 -3.13 -10.62
CA ALA A 17 5.76 -2.44 -9.34
C ALA A 17 5.94 -3.41 -8.16
N ALA A 18 5.25 -4.56 -8.20
CA ALA A 18 5.42 -5.61 -7.19
C ALA A 18 6.84 -6.19 -7.18
N ALA A 19 7.43 -6.44 -8.36
CA ALA A 19 8.81 -6.88 -8.47
C ALA A 19 9.81 -5.84 -7.95
N ALA A 20 9.60 -4.57 -8.26
CA ALA A 20 10.43 -3.48 -7.73
C ALA A 20 10.35 -3.41 -6.19
N TYR A 21 9.15 -3.56 -5.62
CA TYR A 21 8.96 -3.56 -4.18
C TYR A 21 9.61 -4.79 -3.52
N PHE A 22 9.47 -5.96 -4.12
CA PHE A 22 10.17 -7.17 -3.69
C PHE A 22 11.70 -7.00 -3.70
N LEU A 23 12.26 -6.43 -4.77
CA LEU A 23 13.70 -6.17 -4.86
C LEU A 23 14.20 -5.16 -3.83
N LEU A 24 13.40 -4.15 -3.50
CA LEU A 24 13.73 -3.21 -2.41
C LEU A 24 13.80 -3.90 -1.05
N HIS A 25 12.87 -4.81 -0.76
CA HIS A 25 12.92 -5.63 0.46
C HIS A 25 14.18 -6.50 0.48
N LEU A 26 14.51 -7.15 -0.64
CA LEU A 26 15.75 -7.94 -0.75
C LEU A 26 17.00 -7.08 -0.52
N TYR A 27 17.05 -5.91 -1.15
CA TYR A 27 18.17 -4.99 -0.97
C TYR A 27 18.39 -4.63 0.51
N ASN A 28 17.31 -4.33 1.22
CA ASN A 28 17.37 -3.95 2.64
C ASN A 28 17.90 -5.06 3.56
N ILE A 29 17.74 -6.33 3.19
CA ILE A 29 18.16 -7.46 4.04
C ILE A 29 19.40 -8.19 3.54
N LEU A 30 20.02 -7.75 2.44
CA LEU A 30 21.18 -8.46 1.87
C LEU A 30 22.28 -8.74 2.89
N TYR A 31 22.52 -7.81 3.81
CA TYR A 31 23.51 -7.99 4.88
C TYR A 31 23.08 -9.01 5.95
N MET A 32 21.77 -9.25 6.13
CA MET A 32 21.21 -10.18 7.12
C MET A 32 21.09 -11.61 6.58
N LEU A 33 21.07 -11.79 5.25
CA LEU A 33 20.91 -13.11 4.64
C LEU A 33 22.09 -14.07 4.95
N ASN A 34 23.23 -13.54 5.36
CA ASN A 34 24.40 -14.33 5.72
C ASN A 34 24.41 -14.79 7.20
N GLU A 35 23.42 -14.38 7.99
CA GLU A 35 23.31 -14.76 9.39
C GLU A 35 22.29 -15.91 9.54
N PRO A 36 22.73 -17.17 9.75
CA PRO A 36 21.86 -18.34 9.71
C PRO A 36 20.86 -18.43 10.87
N GLU A 37 21.03 -17.64 11.90
CA GLU A 37 20.22 -17.68 13.13
C GLU A 37 19.07 -16.64 13.13
N ASN A 38 18.95 -15.79 12.10
CA ASN A 38 17.91 -14.77 12.07
C ASN A 38 16.54 -15.37 11.70
N PRO A 39 15.53 -15.32 12.58
CA PRO A 39 14.20 -15.81 12.25
C PRO A 39 13.55 -14.96 11.15
N ALA A 40 12.84 -15.62 10.24
CA ALA A 40 12.21 -14.97 9.09
C ALA A 40 11.34 -13.76 9.46
N ILE A 41 10.69 -13.77 10.61
CA ILE A 41 9.85 -12.68 11.10
C ILE A 41 10.67 -11.44 11.48
N LEU A 42 11.87 -11.60 12.04
CA LEU A 42 12.77 -10.49 12.33
C LEU A 42 13.24 -9.82 11.05
N ILE A 43 13.74 -10.62 10.10
CA ILE A 43 14.22 -10.13 8.82
C ILE A 43 13.09 -9.39 8.10
N TRP A 44 11.88 -9.94 8.15
CA TRP A 44 10.72 -9.30 7.55
C TRP A 44 10.37 -7.95 8.22
N ARG A 45 10.37 -7.89 9.55
CA ARG A 45 10.12 -6.66 10.29
C ARG A 45 11.17 -5.59 9.97
N PHE A 46 12.45 -5.92 10.06
CA PHE A 46 13.53 -4.99 9.77
C PHE A 46 13.52 -4.51 8.31
N SER A 47 13.21 -5.37 7.35
CA SER A 47 13.11 -4.95 5.95
C SER A 47 11.94 -4.00 5.68
N GLY A 48 10.87 -4.08 6.47
CA GLY A 48 9.69 -3.23 6.33
C GLY A 48 9.82 -1.86 7.00
N SER A 49 10.53 -1.80 8.14
CA SER A 49 10.62 -0.59 8.96
C SER A 49 11.88 0.25 8.71
N MET A 50 12.84 -0.27 7.95
CA MET A 50 14.13 0.40 7.71
C MET A 50 14.39 0.75 6.26
N GLY A 51 15.21 1.78 6.05
CA GLY A 51 15.76 2.15 4.77
C GLY A 51 14.74 2.74 3.79
N LEU A 52 14.84 2.36 2.51
CA LEU A 52 14.04 2.92 1.43
C LEU A 52 12.65 2.30 1.29
N VAL A 53 12.36 1.17 1.93
CA VAL A 53 11.10 0.42 1.73
C VAL A 53 9.87 1.19 2.19
N PRO A 54 9.82 1.75 3.41
CA PRO A 54 8.66 2.52 3.86
C PRO A 54 8.39 3.73 2.97
N ASP A 55 9.44 4.41 2.54
CA ASP A 55 9.36 5.60 1.69
C ASP A 55 8.94 5.28 0.25
N ALA A 56 9.41 4.16 -0.28
CA ALA A 56 9.12 3.76 -1.66
C ALA A 56 7.70 3.21 -1.82
N MET A 57 7.09 2.68 -0.76
CA MET A 57 5.78 2.06 -0.81
C MET A 57 4.69 2.98 -1.39
N PRO A 58 4.55 4.25 -0.98
CA PRO A 58 3.59 5.17 -1.56
C PRO A 58 3.79 5.40 -3.06
N LEU A 59 5.05 5.50 -3.50
CA LEU A 59 5.41 5.65 -4.91
C LEU A 59 5.04 4.39 -5.71
N ILE A 60 5.45 3.22 -5.21
CA ILE A 60 5.15 1.92 -5.82
C ILE A 60 3.65 1.71 -5.99
N ALA A 61 2.86 2.05 -4.99
CA ALA A 61 1.40 1.95 -5.03
C ALA A 61 0.76 2.89 -6.08
N ALA A 62 1.35 4.06 -6.32
CA ALA A 62 0.81 5.01 -7.30
C ALA A 62 1.11 4.62 -8.76
N LEU A 63 2.19 3.87 -9.03
CA LEU A 63 2.65 3.56 -10.39
C LEU A 63 1.61 2.87 -11.28
N PRO A 64 0.84 1.84 -10.83
CA PRO A 64 0.02 1.05 -11.74
C PRO A 64 -1.13 1.81 -12.40
N ALA A 65 -1.83 2.67 -11.65
CA ALA A 65 -3.10 3.21 -12.13
C ALA A 65 -3.41 4.66 -11.71
N ALA A 66 -2.66 5.24 -10.77
CA ALA A 66 -2.99 6.56 -10.23
C ALA A 66 -2.93 7.67 -11.27
N ALA A 67 -1.99 7.60 -12.22
CA ALA A 67 -1.83 8.57 -13.29
C ALA A 67 -2.83 8.40 -14.45
N ALA A 68 -3.61 7.32 -14.48
CA ALA A 68 -4.47 6.99 -15.61
C ALA A 68 -5.52 8.09 -15.92
N PHE A 69 -6.00 8.81 -14.92
CA PHE A 69 -6.93 9.91 -15.13
C PHE A 69 -6.23 11.15 -15.72
N ALA A 70 -5.03 11.48 -15.25
CA ALA A 70 -4.23 12.57 -15.82
C ALA A 70 -3.85 12.29 -17.28
N VAL A 71 -3.46 11.06 -17.59
CA VAL A 71 -3.15 10.63 -18.96
C VAL A 71 -4.38 10.76 -19.87
N ASP A 72 -5.55 10.30 -19.44
CA ASP A 72 -6.78 10.41 -20.23
C ASP A 72 -7.19 11.86 -20.48
N LEU A 73 -7.00 12.76 -19.50
CA LEU A 73 -7.27 14.19 -19.68
C LEU A 73 -6.29 14.83 -20.67
N ASN A 74 -5.01 14.56 -20.53
CA ASN A 74 -3.96 15.17 -21.37
C ASN A 74 -3.99 14.67 -22.81
N SER A 75 -4.39 13.40 -23.02
CA SER A 75 -4.55 12.82 -24.37
C SER A 75 -5.90 13.13 -25.04
N GLY A 76 -6.81 13.79 -24.32
CA GLY A 76 -8.18 14.02 -24.81
C GLY A 76 -9.07 12.77 -24.80
N PHE A 77 -8.58 11.61 -24.32
CA PHE A 77 -9.34 10.35 -24.29
C PHE A 77 -10.50 10.37 -23.30
N ALA A 78 -10.46 11.23 -22.28
CA ALA A 78 -11.49 11.30 -21.24
C ALA A 78 -12.88 11.61 -21.82
N VAL A 79 -12.99 12.56 -22.77
CA VAL A 79 -14.28 12.97 -23.36
C VAL A 79 -14.96 11.83 -24.12
N PRO A 80 -14.34 11.18 -25.13
CA PRO A 80 -14.97 10.06 -25.83
C PRO A 80 -15.24 8.85 -24.93
N ALA A 81 -14.41 8.62 -23.90
CA ALA A 81 -14.65 7.56 -22.93
C ALA A 81 -15.91 7.83 -22.09
N VAL A 82 -16.11 9.08 -21.66
CA VAL A 82 -17.30 9.51 -20.92
C VAL A 82 -18.56 9.46 -21.77
N LEU A 83 -18.50 9.89 -23.04
CA LEU A 83 -19.63 9.82 -23.95
C LEU A 83 -20.13 8.38 -24.19
N ARG A 84 -19.20 7.41 -24.25
CA ARG A 84 -19.54 5.99 -24.46
C ARG A 84 -20.03 5.28 -23.19
N SER A 85 -19.49 5.63 -22.02
CA SER A 85 -19.71 4.86 -20.78
C SER A 85 -20.54 5.60 -19.73
N GLY A 86 -20.70 6.89 -19.87
CA GLY A 86 -21.27 7.78 -18.86
C GLY A 86 -20.27 8.15 -17.77
N THR A 87 -20.36 9.39 -17.27
CA THR A 87 -19.42 9.96 -16.26
C THR A 87 -19.28 9.10 -15.02
N ARG A 88 -20.41 8.60 -14.47
CA ARG A 88 -20.41 7.81 -13.25
C ARG A 88 -19.62 6.49 -13.41
N ARG A 89 -19.85 5.79 -14.52
CA ARG A 89 -19.20 4.50 -14.81
C ARG A 89 -17.71 4.70 -15.06
N TYR A 90 -17.33 5.75 -15.78
CA TYR A 90 -15.95 6.13 -16.04
C TYR A 90 -15.19 6.41 -14.74
N LEU A 91 -15.68 7.32 -13.87
CA LEU A 91 -15.03 7.68 -12.62
C LEU A 91 -14.94 6.49 -11.65
N ARG A 92 -16.01 5.70 -11.50
CA ARG A 92 -15.97 4.48 -10.69
C ARG A 92 -14.94 3.46 -11.21
N SER A 93 -14.80 3.35 -12.51
CA SER A 93 -13.79 2.46 -13.12
C SER A 93 -12.37 2.88 -12.77
N LYS A 94 -12.07 4.19 -12.82
CA LYS A 94 -10.77 4.74 -12.41
C LYS A 94 -10.49 4.50 -10.92
N LEU A 95 -11.49 4.75 -10.05
CA LEU A 95 -11.37 4.47 -8.62
C LEU A 95 -11.06 3.01 -8.34
N LEU A 96 -11.80 2.09 -8.93
CA LEU A 96 -11.57 0.65 -8.75
C LEU A 96 -10.20 0.21 -9.28
N ALA A 97 -9.79 0.74 -10.44
CA ALA A 97 -8.48 0.42 -11.01
C ALA A 97 -7.33 0.89 -10.12
N ALA A 98 -7.40 2.11 -9.60
CA ALA A 98 -6.38 2.65 -8.71
C ALA A 98 -6.36 1.91 -7.36
N CYS A 99 -7.53 1.65 -6.78
CA CYS A 99 -7.65 0.93 -5.51
C CYS A 99 -7.06 -0.49 -5.62
N ILE A 100 -7.47 -1.25 -6.64
CA ILE A 100 -7.03 -2.64 -6.81
C ILE A 100 -5.55 -2.68 -7.25
N GLY A 101 -5.18 -1.94 -8.28
CA GLY A 101 -3.80 -1.95 -8.80
C GLY A 101 -2.79 -1.43 -7.79
N GLY A 102 -3.14 -0.32 -7.09
CA GLY A 102 -2.30 0.26 -6.06
C GLY A 102 -2.19 -0.59 -4.80
N GLY A 103 -3.27 -1.31 -4.42
CA GLY A 103 -3.23 -2.25 -3.30
C GLY A 103 -2.48 -3.54 -3.64
N LEU A 104 -2.67 -4.07 -4.86
CA LEU A 104 -2.03 -5.32 -5.28
C LEU A 104 -0.51 -5.21 -5.43
N ALA A 105 0.02 -4.08 -5.87
CA ALA A 105 1.46 -3.94 -6.10
C ALA A 105 2.30 -4.18 -4.84
N PRO A 106 2.12 -3.44 -3.72
CA PRO A 106 2.85 -3.70 -2.49
C PRO A 106 2.45 -5.03 -1.83
N PHE A 107 1.17 -5.44 -1.91
CA PHE A 107 0.71 -6.74 -1.41
C PHE A 107 1.48 -7.90 -2.05
N LEU A 108 1.55 -7.95 -3.38
CA LEU A 108 2.24 -9.03 -4.10
C LEU A 108 3.75 -8.99 -3.88
N GLY A 109 4.36 -7.79 -3.89
CA GLY A 109 5.79 -7.67 -3.63
C GLY A 109 6.18 -8.18 -2.25
N ARG A 110 5.41 -7.82 -1.22
CA ARG A 110 5.65 -8.29 0.15
C ARG A 110 5.27 -9.77 0.33
N LEU A 111 4.23 -10.25 -0.34
CA LEU A 111 3.88 -11.68 -0.35
C LEU A 111 5.02 -12.54 -0.91
N LEU A 112 5.60 -12.13 -2.04
CA LEU A 112 6.75 -12.81 -2.62
C LEU A 112 7.96 -12.79 -1.68
N PHE A 113 8.21 -11.67 -1.02
CA PHE A 113 9.29 -11.53 -0.06
C PHE A 113 9.11 -12.44 1.17
N VAL A 114 7.93 -12.45 1.78
CA VAL A 114 7.58 -13.33 2.90
C VAL A 114 7.69 -14.80 2.49
N GLY A 115 7.19 -15.14 1.29
CA GLY A 115 7.31 -16.50 0.74
C GLY A 115 8.76 -16.94 0.56
N LEU A 116 9.63 -16.06 0.05
CA LEU A 116 11.06 -16.34 -0.08
C LEU A 116 11.71 -16.57 1.28
N LEU A 117 11.45 -15.70 2.26
CA LEU A 117 12.00 -15.87 3.61
C LEU A 117 11.58 -17.19 4.24
N HIS A 118 10.32 -17.60 4.01
CA HIS A 118 9.81 -18.87 4.49
C HIS A 118 10.54 -20.08 3.90
N VAL A 119 10.89 -20.02 2.63
CA VAL A 119 11.67 -21.06 1.95
C VAL A 119 13.10 -21.09 2.46
N LEU A 120 13.73 -19.94 2.66
CA LEU A 120 15.14 -19.84 3.07
C LEU A 120 15.35 -20.22 4.56
N TYR A 121 14.49 -19.76 5.45
CA TYR A 121 14.66 -19.87 6.89
C TYR A 121 13.72 -20.87 7.57
N ARG A 122 12.88 -21.56 6.82
CA ARG A 122 11.91 -22.58 7.30
C ARG A 122 11.04 -22.13 8.48
N GLY A 123 10.89 -20.82 8.67
CA GLY A 123 9.98 -20.16 9.60
C GLY A 123 9.98 -20.77 11.00
N ASP A 124 11.01 -20.53 11.81
CA ASP A 124 10.98 -20.96 13.21
C ASP A 124 9.99 -20.12 14.01
N VAL A 125 8.75 -20.63 14.10
CA VAL A 125 7.64 -20.00 14.81
C VAL A 125 7.91 -19.94 16.32
N ALA A 126 8.63 -20.93 16.87
CA ALA A 126 8.92 -20.99 18.30
C ALA A 126 9.90 -19.87 18.68
N MET A 127 10.98 -19.71 17.93
CA MET A 127 11.95 -18.63 18.15
C MET A 127 11.32 -17.24 17.97
N ALA A 128 10.43 -17.07 17.00
CA ALA A 128 9.71 -15.83 16.83
C ALA A 128 8.79 -15.51 18.02
N ALA A 129 8.12 -16.52 18.58
CA ALA A 129 7.27 -16.37 19.76
C ALA A 129 8.09 -16.00 21.00
N GLU A 130 9.27 -16.60 21.19
CA GLU A 130 10.18 -16.26 22.30
C GLU A 130 10.73 -14.82 22.18
N MET A 131 11.12 -14.40 20.98
CA MET A 131 11.71 -13.08 20.75
C MET A 131 10.73 -11.93 20.92
N PHE A 132 9.50 -12.11 20.49
CA PHE A 132 8.49 -11.04 20.49
C PHE A 132 7.58 -11.09 21.72
N GLY A 133 7.64 -12.16 22.51
CA GLY A 133 6.77 -12.35 23.66
C GLY A 133 5.27 -12.40 23.29
N PRO A 134 4.39 -12.54 24.30
CA PRO A 134 2.95 -12.56 24.07
C PRO A 134 2.39 -11.22 23.58
N GLU A 135 3.15 -10.13 23.75
CA GLU A 135 2.81 -8.76 23.33
C GLU A 135 3.63 -8.28 22.13
N GLY A 136 4.36 -9.17 21.48
CA GLY A 136 5.17 -8.83 20.31
C GLY A 136 4.41 -8.12 19.21
N ALA A 137 5.07 -7.59 18.19
CA ALA A 137 4.51 -6.77 17.15
C ALA A 137 3.08 -7.18 16.78
N MET A 138 2.08 -6.41 17.21
CA MET A 138 0.64 -6.68 17.22
C MET A 138 0.11 -7.66 18.29
N GLY A 139 0.88 -8.03 19.33
CA GLY A 139 0.38 -8.84 20.44
C GLY A 139 -0.21 -10.19 20.02
N ILE A 140 0.42 -10.86 19.07
CA ILE A 140 0.03 -12.22 18.73
C ILE A 140 0.76 -13.16 19.67
N ALA A 141 -0.01 -13.82 20.50
CA ALA A 141 0.40 -15.14 20.95
C ALA A 141 0.42 -16.03 19.69
N PHE A 142 1.60 -16.33 19.17
CA PHE A 142 1.75 -17.33 18.10
C PHE A 142 1.38 -18.71 18.66
N THR A 143 0.08 -18.98 18.73
CA THR A 143 -0.41 -20.30 19.09
C THR A 143 -0.37 -21.21 17.86
N GLY A 144 0.83 -21.66 17.50
CA GLY A 144 1.02 -22.59 16.39
C GLY A 144 0.91 -21.96 14.99
N MET A 145 0.90 -22.83 13.98
CA MET A 145 0.89 -22.45 12.56
C MET A 145 -0.30 -21.56 12.17
N ALA A 146 -1.47 -21.77 12.77
CA ALA A 146 -2.67 -20.96 12.46
C ALA A 146 -2.52 -19.50 12.89
N GLY A 147 -1.90 -19.23 14.03
CA GLY A 147 -1.61 -17.86 14.49
C GLY A 147 -0.59 -17.16 13.58
N TYR A 148 0.44 -17.90 13.17
CA TYR A 148 1.46 -17.41 12.24
C TYR A 148 0.87 -17.00 10.88
N VAL A 149 0.08 -17.88 10.26
CA VAL A 149 -0.59 -17.58 8.98
C VAL A 149 -1.56 -16.41 9.13
N GLY A 150 -2.33 -16.37 10.22
CA GLY A 150 -3.27 -15.29 10.52
C GLY A 150 -2.57 -13.93 10.62
N TYR A 151 -1.41 -13.90 11.28
CA TYR A 151 -0.58 -12.70 11.36
C TYR A 151 -0.17 -12.19 9.98
N PHE A 152 0.51 -13.01 9.20
CA PHE A 152 0.96 -12.57 7.88
C PHE A 152 -0.20 -12.16 6.96
N ALA A 153 -1.33 -12.88 7.01
CA ALA A 153 -2.52 -12.50 6.27
C ALA A 153 -3.04 -11.11 6.69
N GLY A 154 -3.08 -10.83 7.99
CA GLY A 154 -3.48 -9.51 8.51
C GLY A 154 -2.55 -8.40 8.05
N VAL A 155 -1.25 -8.61 8.17
CA VAL A 155 -0.25 -7.61 7.74
C VAL A 155 -0.30 -7.38 6.23
N LEU A 156 -0.37 -8.43 5.42
CA LEU A 156 -0.51 -8.32 3.97
C LEU A 156 -1.80 -7.59 3.58
N PHE A 157 -2.87 -7.81 4.34
CA PHE A 157 -4.13 -7.08 4.14
C PHE A 157 -3.98 -5.58 4.45
N VAL A 158 -3.30 -5.22 5.54
CA VAL A 158 -2.99 -3.82 5.86
C VAL A 158 -2.13 -3.18 4.76
N GLN A 159 -1.14 -3.89 4.24
CA GLN A 159 -0.32 -3.42 3.10
C GLN A 159 -1.17 -3.15 1.85
N PHE A 160 -2.14 -4.03 1.58
CA PHE A 160 -3.09 -3.80 0.49
C PHE A 160 -3.90 -2.51 0.71
N LEU A 161 -4.43 -2.30 1.91
CA LEU A 161 -5.21 -1.10 2.24
C LEU A 161 -4.37 0.18 2.16
N ALA A 162 -3.15 0.15 2.69
CA ALA A 162 -2.23 1.27 2.62
C ALA A 162 -1.87 1.61 1.16
N GLY A 163 -1.57 0.60 0.33
CA GLY A 163 -1.33 0.78 -1.11
C GLY A 163 -2.54 1.34 -1.85
N ALA A 164 -3.72 0.83 -1.55
CA ALA A 164 -4.96 1.36 -2.11
C ALA A 164 -5.19 2.83 -1.73
N PHE A 165 -4.91 3.21 -0.47
CA PHE A 165 -4.98 4.60 -0.03
C PHE A 165 -4.01 5.50 -0.81
N TRP A 166 -2.73 5.15 -0.89
CA TRP A 166 -1.74 5.99 -1.57
C TRP A 166 -2.06 6.17 -3.05
N ALA A 167 -2.50 5.10 -3.73
CA ALA A 167 -2.93 5.19 -5.13
C ALA A 167 -4.17 6.07 -5.31
N LEU A 168 -5.14 5.99 -4.40
CA LEU A 168 -6.35 6.82 -4.46
C LEU A 168 -6.08 8.27 -4.09
N ALA A 169 -5.18 8.55 -3.16
CA ALA A 169 -4.72 9.91 -2.85
C ALA A 169 -4.06 10.55 -4.08
N ALA A 170 -3.18 9.81 -4.78
CA ALA A 170 -2.58 10.24 -6.03
C ALA A 170 -3.62 10.48 -7.14
N LEU A 171 -4.55 9.54 -7.30
CA LEU A 171 -5.66 9.69 -8.25
C LEU A 171 -6.54 10.91 -7.93
N ALA A 172 -6.84 11.15 -6.65
CA ALA A 172 -7.60 12.33 -6.23
C ALA A 172 -6.87 13.63 -6.60
N PHE A 173 -5.55 13.67 -6.38
CA PHE A 173 -4.73 14.81 -6.76
C PHE A 173 -4.73 15.04 -8.28
N SER A 174 -4.69 13.99 -9.11
CA SER A 174 -4.72 14.10 -10.57
C SER A 174 -5.98 14.83 -11.10
N ALA A 175 -7.07 14.80 -10.34
CA ALA A 175 -8.28 15.57 -10.67
C ALA A 175 -8.13 17.08 -10.42
N TYR A 176 -7.17 17.51 -9.60
CA TYR A 176 -6.83 18.92 -9.40
C TYR A 176 -5.73 19.37 -10.35
N VAL A 177 -4.66 18.59 -10.44
CA VAL A 177 -3.49 18.88 -11.28
C VAL A 177 -3.25 17.68 -12.20
N PRO A 178 -3.64 17.76 -13.49
CA PRO A 178 -3.52 16.64 -14.43
C PRO A 178 -2.10 16.53 -14.97
N ASN A 179 -1.12 16.40 -14.09
CA ASN A 179 0.27 16.18 -14.41
C ASN A 179 0.70 14.80 -13.91
N VAL A 180 1.17 13.95 -14.81
CA VAL A 180 1.52 12.56 -14.54
C VAL A 180 2.64 12.45 -13.50
N LEU A 181 3.70 13.27 -13.64
CA LEU A 181 4.84 13.25 -12.73
C LEU A 181 4.41 13.62 -11.31
N TRP A 182 3.72 14.75 -11.16
CA TRP A 182 3.23 15.20 -9.85
C TRP A 182 2.27 14.20 -9.23
N THR A 183 1.40 13.56 -10.03
CA THR A 183 0.47 12.55 -9.55
C THR A 183 1.19 11.36 -8.94
N VAL A 184 2.27 10.89 -9.55
CA VAL A 184 3.03 9.73 -9.07
C VAL A 184 3.91 10.11 -7.88
N CYS A 185 4.52 11.29 -7.88
CA CYS A 185 5.43 11.72 -6.80
C CYS A 185 4.72 12.21 -5.54
N LEU A 186 3.48 12.72 -5.65
CA LEU A 186 2.75 13.27 -4.52
C LEU A 186 2.63 12.34 -3.31
N PRO A 187 2.31 11.03 -3.47
CA PRO A 187 2.22 10.12 -2.32
C PRO A 187 3.52 10.07 -1.51
N LEU A 188 4.67 10.08 -2.17
CA LEU A 188 5.98 10.13 -1.50
C LEU A 188 6.15 11.44 -0.70
N ILE A 189 5.78 12.57 -1.29
CA ILE A 189 5.86 13.88 -0.61
C ILE A 189 4.94 13.90 0.61
N LEU A 190 3.70 13.44 0.45
CA LEU A 190 2.75 13.35 1.56
C LEU A 190 3.25 12.43 2.66
N HIS A 191 3.82 11.28 2.30
CA HIS A 191 4.38 10.34 3.27
C HIS A 191 5.49 11.01 4.10
N ARG A 192 6.39 11.75 3.46
CA ARG A 192 7.44 12.51 4.16
C ARG A 192 6.86 13.59 5.06
N ILE A 193 5.84 14.31 4.62
CA ILE A 193 5.16 15.30 5.47
C ILE A 193 4.54 14.62 6.70
N PHE A 194 3.91 13.45 6.55
CA PHE A 194 3.35 12.71 7.69
C PHE A 194 4.41 12.22 8.66
N LEU A 195 5.57 11.77 8.16
CA LEU A 195 6.71 11.38 9.01
C LEU A 195 7.23 12.54 9.84
N GLU A 196 7.41 13.71 9.21
CA GLU A 196 7.85 14.93 9.91
C GLU A 196 6.80 15.40 10.93
N LEU A 197 5.52 15.39 10.56
CA LEU A 197 4.44 15.75 11.48
C LEU A 197 4.40 14.82 12.70
N ASP A 198 4.61 13.53 12.52
CA ASP A 198 4.67 12.57 13.62
C ASP A 198 5.84 12.86 14.56
N ALA A 199 7.02 13.14 14.03
CA ALA A 199 8.20 13.52 14.80
C ALA A 199 7.96 14.77 15.68
N TRP A 200 7.11 15.71 15.22
CA TRP A 200 6.78 16.93 15.94
C TRP A 200 5.63 16.77 16.93
N THR A 201 4.67 15.89 16.64
CA THR A 201 3.39 15.79 17.39
C THR A 201 3.33 14.61 18.34
N ASN A 202 4.29 13.67 18.27
CA ASN A 202 4.27 12.41 19.03
C ASN A 202 2.92 11.70 18.94
N LEU A 203 2.42 11.49 17.72
CA LEU A 203 1.16 10.80 17.50
C LEU A 203 1.21 9.37 18.08
N PRO A 204 0.12 8.89 18.66
CA PRO A 204 0.07 7.50 19.08
C PRO A 204 0.26 6.57 17.89
N ALA A 205 0.98 5.45 18.07
CA ALA A 205 1.39 4.54 16.99
C ALA A 205 0.24 4.10 16.08
N TRP A 206 -0.98 3.95 16.63
CA TRP A 206 -2.18 3.59 15.88
C TRP A 206 -2.76 4.71 15.00
N LEU A 207 -2.23 5.95 15.06
CA LEU A 207 -2.53 7.07 14.15
C LEU A 207 -1.36 7.41 13.24
N ASN A 208 -0.18 6.91 13.52
CA ASN A 208 0.99 7.09 12.68
C ASN A 208 0.87 6.24 11.41
N LEU A 209 0.72 6.88 10.25
CA LEU A 209 0.50 6.17 8.98
C LEU A 209 1.68 5.29 8.57
N SER A 210 2.91 5.67 8.93
CA SER A 210 4.10 4.86 8.64
C SER A 210 4.12 3.58 9.47
N LEU A 211 3.87 3.69 10.79
CA LEU A 211 3.79 2.53 11.68
C LEU A 211 2.58 1.64 11.35
N LEU A 212 1.43 2.26 11.01
CA LEU A 212 0.24 1.53 10.60
C LEU A 212 0.45 0.71 9.33
N GLN A 213 1.13 1.24 8.32
CA GLN A 213 1.37 0.49 7.08
C GLN A 213 2.28 -0.71 7.30
N ASP A 214 3.18 -0.65 8.28
CA ASP A 214 4.04 -1.76 8.69
C ASP A 214 3.43 -2.60 9.81
N SER A 215 2.18 -2.27 10.20
CA SER A 215 1.42 -2.98 11.23
C SER A 215 2.03 -2.86 12.65
N GLU A 216 2.80 -1.81 12.89
CA GLU A 216 3.43 -1.50 14.18
C GLU A 216 2.56 -0.53 15.01
N THR A 217 1.38 -0.97 15.41
CA THR A 217 0.38 -0.11 16.07
C THR A 217 0.59 0.10 17.56
N GLY A 218 1.47 -0.68 18.19
CA GLY A 218 1.59 -0.73 19.65
C GLY A 218 0.38 -1.36 20.38
N LEU A 219 -0.61 -1.86 19.61
CA LEU A 219 -1.80 -2.53 20.11
C LEU A 219 -1.70 -4.04 19.89
N SER A 220 -2.53 -4.81 20.58
CA SER A 220 -2.69 -6.23 20.27
C SER A 220 -3.25 -6.44 18.86
N PHE A 221 -3.10 -7.64 18.29
CA PHE A 221 -3.37 -7.90 16.86
C PHE A 221 -4.75 -7.46 16.40
N ALA A 222 -5.80 -7.90 17.06
CA ALA A 222 -7.16 -7.61 16.62
C ALA A 222 -7.50 -6.11 16.72
N PRO A 223 -7.26 -5.40 17.84
CA PRO A 223 -7.41 -3.95 17.90
C PRO A 223 -6.52 -3.20 16.92
N GLY A 224 -5.26 -3.63 16.73
CA GLY A 224 -4.33 -3.03 15.77
C GLY A 224 -4.81 -3.16 14.33
N LEU A 225 -5.29 -4.34 13.95
CA LEU A 225 -5.89 -4.58 12.62
C LEU A 225 -7.14 -3.73 12.41
N LEU A 226 -8.03 -3.64 13.42
CA LEU A 226 -9.22 -2.80 13.36
C LEU A 226 -8.88 -1.32 13.24
N ALA A 227 -7.86 -0.84 13.97
CA ALA A 227 -7.38 0.53 13.85
C ALA A 227 -6.86 0.82 12.43
N ALA A 228 -6.01 -0.06 11.88
CA ALA A 228 -5.50 0.06 10.53
C ALA A 228 -6.61 0.06 9.46
N VAL A 229 -7.56 -0.86 9.56
CA VAL A 229 -8.75 -0.91 8.67
C VAL A 229 -9.58 0.35 8.79
N GLY A 230 -9.81 0.84 10.01
CA GLY A 230 -10.57 2.07 10.26
C GLY A 230 -9.90 3.29 9.65
N VAL A 231 -8.61 3.49 9.93
CA VAL A 231 -7.85 4.66 9.44
C VAL A 231 -7.71 4.61 7.93
N PHE A 232 -7.18 3.52 7.35
CA PHE A 232 -7.04 3.42 5.90
C PHE A 232 -8.39 3.41 5.19
N GLY A 233 -9.42 2.77 5.75
CA GLY A 233 -10.77 2.79 5.21
C GLY A 233 -11.34 4.20 5.13
N ALA A 234 -11.17 5.01 6.17
CA ALA A 234 -11.58 6.41 6.19
C ALA A 234 -10.81 7.24 5.14
N LEU A 235 -9.48 7.08 5.07
CA LEU A 235 -8.64 7.79 4.13
C LEU A 235 -8.94 7.40 2.67
N ILE A 236 -9.21 6.13 2.39
CA ILE A 236 -9.68 5.63 1.09
C ILE A 236 -11.01 6.29 0.72
N ALA A 237 -11.97 6.31 1.64
CA ALA A 237 -13.28 6.92 1.42
C ALA A 237 -13.18 8.43 1.13
N ILE A 238 -12.38 9.16 1.92
CA ILE A 238 -12.12 10.59 1.71
C ILE A 238 -11.50 10.83 0.31
N SER A 239 -10.45 10.10 -0.03
CA SER A 239 -9.77 10.22 -1.32
C SER A 239 -10.71 9.91 -2.49
N ALA A 240 -11.54 8.87 -2.36
CA ALA A 240 -12.53 8.52 -3.37
C ALA A 240 -13.61 9.61 -3.55
N VAL A 241 -14.10 10.20 -2.48
CA VAL A 241 -15.08 11.31 -2.52
C VAL A 241 -14.46 12.55 -3.17
N LEU A 242 -13.23 12.91 -2.80
CA LEU A 242 -12.52 14.05 -3.38
C LEU A 242 -12.32 13.87 -4.89
N PHE A 243 -11.82 12.71 -5.30
CA PHE A 243 -11.68 12.38 -6.72
C PHE A 243 -13.00 12.46 -7.46
N TYR A 244 -14.04 11.81 -6.92
CA TYR A 244 -15.34 11.73 -7.60
C TYR A 244 -15.97 13.11 -7.78
N ARG A 245 -15.98 13.94 -6.72
CA ARG A 245 -16.53 15.30 -6.76
C ARG A 245 -15.78 16.18 -7.76
N ARG A 246 -14.45 16.19 -7.69
CA ARG A 246 -13.64 17.04 -8.55
C ARG A 246 -13.60 16.53 -10.00
N GLY A 247 -13.43 15.24 -10.20
CA GLY A 247 -13.46 14.60 -11.51
C GLY A 247 -14.78 14.82 -12.24
N LYS A 248 -15.93 14.70 -11.51
CA LYS A 248 -17.23 15.01 -12.08
C LYS A 248 -17.31 16.46 -12.57
N ARG A 249 -16.91 17.43 -11.74
CA ARG A 249 -16.91 18.85 -12.13
C ARG A 249 -16.05 19.07 -13.39
N ARG A 250 -14.85 18.52 -13.42
CA ARG A 250 -13.92 18.68 -14.54
C ARG A 250 -14.49 18.15 -15.88
N LEU A 251 -15.13 16.98 -15.83
CA LEU A 251 -15.72 16.35 -17.02
C LEU A 251 -17.06 16.99 -17.47
N THR A 252 -17.68 17.80 -16.61
CA THR A 252 -18.91 18.53 -16.97
C THR A 252 -18.61 19.86 -17.66
N TYR A 253 -17.42 20.44 -17.42
CA TYR A 253 -17.01 21.74 -17.98
C TYR A 253 -15.91 21.62 -19.03
N ALA A 254 -15.51 20.41 -19.43
CA ALA A 254 -14.61 20.11 -20.52
C ALA A 254 -15.41 19.75 -21.78
#